data_5cef609a07c8d3a3b2ea8d22da89d89a
#
_entry.id   5cef609a07c8d3a3b2ea8d22da89d89a
#
_cell.length_a   1.000
_cell.length_b   1.000
_cell.length_c   1.000
_cell.angle_alpha   90.00
_cell.angle_beta   90.00
_cell.angle_gamma   90.00
#
_symmetry.space_group_name_H-M   'P 1'
#
loop_
_entity.id
_entity.type
_entity.pdbx_description
1 polymer ?
#
loop_
_entity_poly.entity_id
_entity_poly.type
_entity_poly.pdbx_seq_one_letter_code
_entity_poly.pdbx_strand_id
1 'polypeptide(L)'
;VGVLYVLDEPSIGLHQRDNDKLIASLQNLTKIGNTLIVVEHDEDTMRAADYIVDIGPGAGVHGGEIVAQGTFEEIIQNPNSITGMYLSGKKTIDVPETIREGNGEFIEIVKASENNLKNLNVKIPLGKFVCITGVSGSGKSTLINEILYKSVANKVNRSRMKPGKHKEIKGIENIDKIINIDQ
;
A
#
# COMPACT_ATOMS: atom_id res chain seq x y z
N VAL A 1 -3.80 -30.80 8.56
CA VAL A 1 -3.78 -30.82 10.02
C VAL A 1 -2.31 -30.96 10.46
N GLY A 2 -1.86 -30.07 11.35
CA GLY A 2 -0.48 -30.09 11.84
C GLY A 2 0.56 -29.48 10.89
N VAL A 3 0.14 -28.70 9.91
CA VAL A 3 1.05 -27.97 9.02
C VAL A 3 1.39 -26.63 9.63
N LEU A 4 2.66 -26.23 9.58
CA LEU A 4 3.12 -24.87 9.89
C LEU A 4 3.24 -24.09 8.59
N TYR A 5 2.48 -23.02 8.47
CA TYR A 5 2.59 -22.04 7.40
C TYR A 5 3.37 -20.83 7.90
N VAL A 6 4.29 -20.35 7.07
CA VAL A 6 5.04 -19.10 7.33
C VAL A 6 4.78 -18.18 6.13
N LEU A 7 4.23 -17.01 6.41
CA LEU A 7 3.81 -16.03 5.41
C LEU A 7 4.50 -14.70 5.73
N ASP A 8 5.07 -14.06 4.71
CA ASP A 8 5.73 -12.78 4.84
C ASP A 8 4.93 -11.74 4.05
N GLU A 9 4.35 -10.75 4.77
CA GLU A 9 3.53 -9.66 4.25
C GLU A 9 2.47 -10.08 3.21
N PRO A 10 1.60 -11.07 3.52
CA PRO A 10 0.64 -11.57 2.53
C PRO A 10 -0.45 -10.57 2.15
N SER A 11 -0.64 -9.50 2.94
CA SER A 11 -1.59 -8.42 2.64
C SER A 11 -1.07 -7.38 1.66
N ILE A 12 0.21 -7.44 1.28
CA ILE A 12 0.85 -6.40 0.47
C ILE A 12 0.13 -6.18 -0.87
N GLY A 13 -0.18 -4.93 -1.16
CA GLY A 13 -0.88 -4.55 -2.40
C GLY A 13 -2.38 -4.90 -2.44
N LEU A 14 -2.94 -5.50 -1.39
CA LEU A 14 -4.37 -5.77 -1.31
C LEU A 14 -5.17 -4.51 -0.95
N HIS A 15 -6.37 -4.42 -1.51
CA HIS A 15 -7.39 -3.49 -1.03
C HIS A 15 -8.02 -4.04 0.25
N GLN A 16 -8.51 -3.18 1.16
CA GLN A 16 -9.09 -3.59 2.44
C GLN A 16 -10.15 -4.69 2.30
N ARG A 17 -11.03 -4.60 1.32
CA ARG A 17 -12.03 -5.63 1.04
C ARG A 17 -11.42 -7.01 0.73
N ASP A 18 -10.25 -7.04 0.09
CA ASP A 18 -9.57 -8.29 -0.26
C ASP A 18 -8.77 -8.79 0.95
N ASN A 19 -8.28 -7.89 1.82
CA ASN A 19 -7.66 -8.21 3.08
C ASN A 19 -8.60 -8.96 4.03
N ASP A 20 -9.87 -8.55 4.13
CA ASP A 20 -10.90 -9.27 4.91
C ASP A 20 -11.02 -10.75 4.49
N LYS A 21 -10.97 -11.01 3.18
CA LYS A 21 -11.02 -12.40 2.65
C LYS A 21 -9.75 -13.18 2.96
N LEU A 22 -8.59 -12.52 2.91
CA LEU A 22 -7.32 -13.11 3.30
C LEU A 22 -7.37 -13.53 4.78
N ILE A 23 -7.74 -12.62 5.68
CA ILE A 23 -7.87 -12.86 7.12
C ILE A 23 -8.82 -14.05 7.37
N ALA A 24 -9.99 -14.05 6.75
CA ALA A 24 -10.95 -15.15 6.87
C ALA A 24 -10.37 -16.50 6.42
N SER A 25 -9.57 -16.49 5.35
CA SER A 25 -8.89 -17.69 4.84
C SER A 25 -7.81 -18.18 5.82
N LEU A 26 -7.01 -17.28 6.38
CA LEU A 26 -5.99 -17.58 7.39
C LEU A 26 -6.62 -18.18 8.64
N GLN A 27 -7.71 -17.57 9.17
CA GLN A 27 -8.45 -18.09 10.30
C GLN A 27 -9.06 -19.48 10.04
N ASN A 28 -9.51 -19.74 8.81
CA ASN A 28 -10.01 -21.08 8.46
C ASN A 28 -8.91 -22.13 8.48
N LEU A 29 -7.69 -21.79 8.05
CA LEU A 29 -6.53 -22.71 8.13
C LEU A 29 -6.19 -23.07 9.58
N THR A 30 -6.29 -22.14 10.53
CA THR A 30 -6.07 -22.45 11.96
C THR A 30 -7.19 -23.33 12.52
N LYS A 31 -8.45 -23.04 12.19
CA LYS A 31 -9.61 -23.83 12.66
C LYS A 31 -9.55 -25.31 12.30
N ILE A 32 -8.89 -25.67 11.18
CA ILE A 32 -8.71 -27.06 10.78
C ILE A 32 -7.46 -27.71 11.38
N GLY A 33 -6.80 -27.06 12.35
CA GLY A 33 -5.71 -27.61 13.15
C GLY A 33 -4.31 -27.38 12.56
N ASN A 34 -4.12 -26.32 11.81
CA ASN A 34 -2.80 -25.86 11.35
C ASN A 34 -2.29 -24.70 12.25
N THR A 35 -1.00 -24.41 12.15
CA THR A 35 -0.36 -23.25 12.78
C THR A 35 0.09 -22.30 11.69
N LEU A 36 -0.17 -21.00 11.87
CA LEU A 36 0.27 -19.95 10.97
C LEU A 36 1.20 -18.98 11.72
N ILE A 37 2.30 -18.63 11.09
CA ILE A 37 3.16 -17.51 11.49
C ILE A 37 3.09 -16.51 10.32
N VAL A 38 2.69 -15.27 10.63
CA VAL A 38 2.51 -14.21 9.64
C VAL A 38 3.33 -13.01 10.07
N VAL A 39 4.21 -12.53 9.21
CA VAL A 39 4.87 -11.22 9.37
C VAL A 39 3.95 -10.19 8.74
N GLU A 40 3.45 -9.25 9.52
CA GLU A 40 2.46 -8.27 9.06
C GLU A 40 2.58 -6.92 9.78
N HIS A 41 2.08 -5.88 9.10
CA HIS A 41 1.98 -4.50 9.61
C HIS A 41 0.53 -4.00 9.59
N ASP A 42 -0.37 -4.78 9.01
CA ASP A 42 -1.78 -4.43 8.87
C ASP A 42 -2.51 -4.58 10.22
N GLU A 43 -3.23 -3.53 10.61
CA GLU A 43 -3.96 -3.49 11.89
C GLU A 43 -5.04 -4.58 11.98
N ASP A 44 -5.80 -4.80 10.90
CA ASP A 44 -6.90 -5.77 10.91
C ASP A 44 -6.38 -7.20 11.05
N THR A 45 -5.25 -7.50 10.41
CA THR A 45 -4.56 -8.79 10.55
C THR A 45 -4.03 -8.99 11.97
N MET A 46 -3.40 -7.96 12.58
CA MET A 46 -2.96 -8.03 13.97
C MET A 46 -4.12 -8.22 14.95
N ARG A 47 -5.26 -7.53 14.74
CA ARG A 47 -6.48 -7.70 15.55
C ARG A 47 -7.08 -9.10 15.45
N ALA A 48 -6.92 -9.75 14.31
CA ALA A 48 -7.44 -11.09 14.05
C ALA A 48 -6.53 -12.22 14.54
N ALA A 49 -5.31 -11.91 14.94
CA ALA A 49 -4.34 -12.89 15.41
C ALA A 49 -4.64 -13.35 16.85
N ASP A 50 -4.42 -14.62 17.13
CA ASP A 50 -4.55 -15.19 18.47
C ASP A 50 -3.40 -14.76 19.38
N TYR A 51 -2.22 -14.50 18.79
CA TYR A 51 -1.01 -14.14 19.52
C TYR A 51 -0.12 -13.26 18.66
N ILE A 52 0.46 -12.23 19.28
CA ILE A 52 1.35 -11.26 18.62
C ILE A 52 2.72 -11.29 19.31
N VAL A 53 3.77 -11.20 18.51
CA VAL A 53 5.15 -10.97 18.97
C VAL A 53 5.64 -9.68 18.34
N ASP A 54 5.88 -8.65 19.16
CA ASP A 54 6.35 -7.33 18.73
C ASP A 54 7.87 -7.27 18.90
N ILE A 55 8.59 -7.08 17.78
CA ILE A 55 10.04 -7.05 17.72
C ILE A 55 10.52 -5.61 17.51
N GLY A 56 11.46 -5.17 18.32
CA GLY A 56 12.00 -3.81 18.28
C GLY A 56 13.24 -3.68 19.15
N PRO A 57 13.42 -2.51 19.83
CA PRO A 57 12.62 -1.28 19.73
C PRO A 57 12.89 -0.46 18.45
N GLY A 58 13.99 -0.70 17.76
CA GLY A 58 14.38 0.00 16.53
C GLY A 58 14.73 -0.94 15.39
N ALA A 59 15.45 -0.43 14.40
CA ALA A 59 15.90 -1.19 13.24
C ALA A 59 17.42 -1.47 13.30
N GLY A 60 17.87 -2.52 12.60
CA GLY A 60 19.28 -2.89 12.51
C GLY A 60 19.87 -3.22 13.89
N VAL A 61 20.98 -2.61 14.22
CA VAL A 61 21.70 -2.84 15.52
C VAL A 61 20.92 -2.38 16.75
N HIS A 62 19.87 -1.61 16.58
CA HIS A 62 19.00 -1.12 17.65
C HIS A 62 17.69 -1.92 17.78
N GLY A 63 17.57 -3.01 17.03
CA GLY A 63 16.43 -3.91 17.04
C GLY A 63 16.80 -5.31 17.50
N GLY A 64 15.93 -6.27 17.19
CA GLY A 64 16.14 -7.70 17.43
C GLY A 64 15.78 -8.15 18.85
N GLU A 65 15.05 -7.34 19.61
CA GLU A 65 14.54 -7.68 20.94
C GLU A 65 13.01 -7.88 20.90
N ILE A 66 12.50 -8.76 21.75
CA ILE A 66 11.05 -8.86 21.98
C ILE A 66 10.64 -7.70 22.90
N VAL A 67 9.90 -6.75 22.36
CA VAL A 67 9.41 -5.57 23.11
C VAL A 67 8.12 -5.91 23.85
N ALA A 68 7.25 -6.68 23.21
CA ALA A 68 6.00 -7.15 23.77
C ALA A 68 5.59 -8.47 23.12
N GLN A 69 4.83 -9.28 23.83
CA GLN A 69 4.22 -10.48 23.28
C GLN A 69 2.96 -10.83 24.05
N GLY A 70 1.98 -11.41 23.36
CA GLY A 70 0.71 -11.81 23.99
C GLY A 70 -0.47 -11.62 23.04
N THR A 71 -1.66 -11.50 23.60
CA THR A 71 -2.89 -11.18 22.88
C THR A 71 -2.88 -9.73 22.40
N PHE A 72 -3.80 -9.40 21.52
CA PHE A 72 -3.97 -8.02 21.04
C PHE A 72 -4.15 -7.03 22.21
N GLU A 73 -4.96 -7.39 23.21
CA GLU A 73 -5.22 -6.58 24.41
C GLU A 73 -3.95 -6.35 25.24
N GLU A 74 -3.11 -7.35 25.37
CA GLU A 74 -1.83 -7.24 26.12
C GLU A 74 -0.84 -6.32 25.36
N ILE A 75 -0.80 -6.39 24.04
CA ILE A 75 0.04 -5.50 23.20
C ILE A 75 -0.37 -4.04 23.33
N ILE A 76 -1.66 -3.73 23.23
CA ILE A 76 -2.15 -2.34 23.30
C ILE A 76 -2.01 -1.71 24.69
N GLN A 77 -1.90 -2.52 25.71
CA GLN A 77 -1.68 -2.07 27.10
C GLN A 77 -0.19 -1.91 27.44
N ASN A 78 0.72 -2.49 26.66
CA ASN A 78 2.15 -2.43 26.95
C ASN A 78 2.72 -1.03 26.62
N PRO A 79 3.25 -0.29 27.61
CA PRO A 79 3.76 1.06 27.42
C PRO A 79 5.06 1.12 26.60
N ASN A 80 5.76 0.00 26.45
CA ASN A 80 7.01 -0.08 25.70
C ASN A 80 6.80 -0.45 24.23
N SER A 81 5.59 -0.92 23.86
CA SER A 81 5.26 -1.27 22.48
C SER A 81 4.83 -0.04 21.68
N ILE A 82 5.64 0.36 20.70
CA ILE A 82 5.27 1.41 19.75
C ILE A 82 4.07 0.94 18.93
N THR A 83 4.05 -0.31 18.50
CA THR A 83 2.93 -0.96 17.83
C THR A 83 1.66 -0.84 18.67
N GLY A 84 1.73 -1.18 19.96
CA GLY A 84 0.61 -1.05 20.89
C GLY A 84 0.13 0.39 21.08
N MET A 85 1.04 1.37 21.08
CA MET A 85 0.67 2.79 21.15
C MET A 85 -0.16 3.23 19.93
N TYR A 86 0.20 2.80 18.73
CA TYR A 86 -0.57 3.09 17.51
C TYR A 86 -1.91 2.35 17.49
N LEU A 87 -1.90 1.05 17.77
CA LEU A 87 -3.12 0.23 17.79
C LEU A 87 -4.14 0.67 18.84
N SER A 88 -3.68 1.25 19.96
CA SER A 88 -4.55 1.82 21.01
C SER A 88 -5.01 3.25 20.74
N GLY A 89 -4.49 3.89 19.70
CA GLY A 89 -4.75 5.30 19.41
C GLY A 89 -4.04 6.30 20.34
N LYS A 90 -3.17 5.84 21.24
CA LYS A 90 -2.35 6.73 22.10
C LYS A 90 -1.32 7.50 21.28
N LYS A 91 -0.93 6.95 20.14
CA LYS A 91 -0.07 7.59 19.15
C LYS A 91 -0.76 7.54 17.80
N THR A 92 -0.81 8.68 17.11
CA THR A 92 -1.47 8.82 15.81
C THR A 92 -0.56 9.55 14.85
N ILE A 93 -0.80 9.36 13.56
CA ILE A 93 -0.26 10.22 12.51
C ILE A 93 -1.33 11.25 12.20
N ASP A 94 -1.06 12.51 12.52
CA ASP A 94 -2.03 13.57 12.35
C ASP A 94 -2.35 13.81 10.87
N VAL A 95 -3.64 13.93 10.58
CA VAL A 95 -4.10 14.37 9.26
C VAL A 95 -3.94 15.90 9.21
N PRO A 96 -3.25 16.47 8.20
CA PRO A 96 -3.09 17.92 8.08
C PRO A 96 -4.45 18.64 8.04
N GLU A 97 -4.63 19.66 8.84
CA GLU A 97 -5.84 20.50 8.83
C GLU A 97 -6.01 21.24 7.49
N THR A 98 -4.90 21.56 6.83
CA THR A 98 -4.90 22.28 5.56
C THR A 98 -4.38 21.38 4.43
N ILE A 99 -5.14 21.28 3.36
CA ILE A 99 -4.74 20.57 2.14
C ILE A 99 -3.92 21.52 1.27
N ARG A 100 -2.80 21.05 0.73
CA ARG A 100 -1.97 21.83 -0.20
C ARG A 100 -2.78 22.24 -1.43
N GLU A 101 -2.70 23.51 -1.81
CA GLU A 101 -3.39 24.00 -2.99
C GLU A 101 -2.78 23.49 -4.31
N GLY A 102 -1.48 23.12 -4.29
CA GLY A 102 -0.71 22.77 -5.49
C GLY A 102 -0.25 24.02 -6.24
N ASN A 103 0.21 23.85 -7.48
CA ASN A 103 0.68 24.95 -8.32
C ASN A 103 -0.33 25.39 -9.39
N GLY A 104 -1.54 24.84 -9.38
CA GLY A 104 -2.57 25.11 -10.38
C GLY A 104 -2.43 24.34 -11.69
N GLU A 105 -1.33 23.61 -11.88
CA GLU A 105 -1.07 22.81 -13.08
C GLU A 105 -1.53 21.37 -12.93
N PHE A 106 -1.68 20.68 -14.05
CA PHE A 106 -2.20 19.32 -14.10
C PHE A 106 -1.45 18.52 -15.16
N ILE A 107 -1.34 17.21 -14.93
CA ILE A 107 -1.12 16.23 -15.97
C ILE A 107 -2.46 15.54 -16.27
N GLU A 108 -2.83 15.40 -17.54
CA GLU A 108 -4.10 14.82 -17.93
C GLU A 108 -3.89 13.63 -18.86
N ILE A 109 -4.43 12.48 -18.49
CA ILE A 109 -4.50 11.28 -19.32
C ILE A 109 -5.83 11.33 -20.07
N VAL A 110 -5.79 11.29 -21.40
CA VAL A 110 -6.99 11.38 -22.24
C VAL A 110 -7.27 10.04 -22.90
N LYS A 111 -8.50 9.55 -22.74
CA LYS A 111 -9.02 8.31 -23.32
C LYS A 111 -8.12 7.09 -23.09
N ALA A 112 -7.74 6.86 -21.82
CA ALA A 112 -7.05 5.66 -21.41
C ALA A 112 -7.92 4.42 -21.64
N SER A 113 -7.44 3.46 -22.44
CA SER A 113 -8.23 2.31 -22.90
C SER A 113 -7.43 1.00 -22.91
N GLU A 114 -6.30 0.96 -22.22
CA GLU A 114 -5.52 -0.28 -22.07
C GLU A 114 -6.20 -1.23 -21.09
N ASN A 115 -6.12 -2.53 -21.33
CA ASN A 115 -6.70 -3.60 -20.54
C ASN A 115 -8.20 -3.35 -20.23
N ASN A 116 -8.55 -3.22 -18.96
CA ASN A 116 -9.94 -3.00 -18.51
C ASN A 116 -10.35 -1.53 -18.42
N LEU A 117 -9.49 -0.57 -18.81
CA LEU A 117 -9.81 0.85 -18.79
C LEU A 117 -10.82 1.22 -19.90
N LYS A 118 -11.83 1.98 -19.55
CA LYS A 118 -12.98 2.29 -20.43
C LYS A 118 -12.94 3.74 -20.92
N ASN A 119 -11.92 4.09 -21.72
CA ASN A 119 -11.73 5.44 -22.27
C ASN A 119 -11.72 6.55 -21.19
N LEU A 120 -11.00 6.30 -20.09
CA LEU A 120 -10.96 7.22 -18.97
C LEU A 120 -10.23 8.52 -19.30
N ASN A 121 -10.77 9.62 -18.83
CA ASN A 121 -10.07 10.90 -18.75
C ASN A 121 -9.74 11.17 -17.27
N VAL A 122 -8.46 11.35 -16.97
CA VAL A 122 -8.01 11.55 -15.59
C VAL A 122 -7.09 12.75 -15.52
N LYS A 123 -7.46 13.72 -14.67
CA LYS A 123 -6.67 14.91 -14.37
C LYS A 123 -6.00 14.74 -13.02
N ILE A 124 -4.68 14.83 -12.98
CA ILE A 124 -3.86 14.69 -11.76
C ILE A 124 -3.23 16.05 -11.47
N PRO A 125 -3.57 16.70 -10.35
CA PRO A 125 -2.99 17.99 -10.00
C PRO A 125 -1.50 17.85 -9.66
N LEU A 126 -0.68 18.80 -10.11
CA LEU A 126 0.74 18.87 -9.80
C LEU A 126 1.00 19.64 -8.49
N GLY A 127 2.18 19.43 -7.90
CA GLY A 127 2.54 20.03 -6.62
C GLY A 127 1.76 19.49 -5.42
N LYS A 128 1.10 18.32 -5.58
CA LYS A 128 0.30 17.65 -4.52
C LYS A 128 0.77 16.21 -4.31
N PHE A 129 0.48 15.70 -3.13
CA PHE A 129 0.51 14.25 -2.88
C PHE A 129 -0.83 13.66 -3.33
N VAL A 130 -0.79 12.83 -4.37
CA VAL A 130 -1.98 12.23 -4.98
C VAL A 130 -1.96 10.73 -4.78
N CYS A 131 -3.04 10.17 -4.26
CA CYS A 131 -3.22 8.75 -4.06
C CYS A 131 -4.19 8.18 -5.11
N ILE A 132 -3.80 7.07 -5.75
CA ILE A 132 -4.67 6.31 -6.66
C ILE A 132 -5.08 5.04 -5.94
N THR A 133 -6.37 4.91 -5.66
CA THR A 133 -6.92 3.79 -4.89
C THR A 133 -8.00 3.04 -5.64
N GLY A 134 -8.39 1.88 -5.14
CA GLY A 134 -9.43 1.01 -5.69
C GLY A 134 -9.09 -0.47 -5.49
N VAL A 135 -10.07 -1.34 -5.66
CA VAL A 135 -9.94 -2.80 -5.48
C VAL A 135 -8.85 -3.40 -6.37
N SER A 136 -8.31 -4.55 -5.97
CA SER A 136 -7.33 -5.28 -6.78
C SER A 136 -7.89 -5.57 -8.18
N GLY A 137 -7.06 -5.42 -9.22
CA GLY A 137 -7.49 -5.61 -10.61
C GLY A 137 -8.35 -4.48 -11.20
N SER A 138 -8.60 -3.37 -10.49
CA SER A 138 -9.43 -2.26 -11.00
C SER A 138 -8.79 -1.44 -12.14
N GLY A 139 -7.49 -1.62 -12.40
CA GLY A 139 -6.77 -0.92 -13.47
C GLY A 139 -5.83 0.19 -13.01
N LYS A 140 -5.58 0.32 -11.68
CA LYS A 140 -4.67 1.34 -11.13
C LYS A 140 -3.28 1.28 -11.76
N SER A 141 -2.64 0.10 -11.72
CA SER A 141 -1.30 -0.11 -12.29
C SER A 141 -1.30 0.08 -13.82
N THR A 142 -2.38 -0.31 -14.49
CA THR A 142 -2.54 -0.06 -15.94
C THR A 142 -2.55 1.44 -16.22
N LEU A 143 -3.31 2.22 -15.46
CA LEU A 143 -3.39 3.68 -15.65
C LEU A 143 -2.05 4.36 -15.36
N ILE A 144 -1.43 4.01 -14.23
CA ILE A 144 -0.24 4.71 -13.74
C ILE A 144 1.05 4.15 -14.35
N ASN A 145 1.30 2.83 -14.25
CA ASN A 145 2.57 2.26 -14.69
C ASN A 145 2.60 2.05 -16.20
N GLU A 146 1.52 1.48 -16.78
CA GLU A 146 1.51 1.16 -18.20
C GLU A 146 1.28 2.38 -19.08
N ILE A 147 0.46 3.34 -18.68
CA ILE A 147 0.14 4.51 -19.50
C ILE A 147 0.96 5.73 -19.06
N LEU A 148 0.71 6.25 -17.84
CA LEU A 148 1.28 7.53 -17.42
C LEU A 148 2.81 7.46 -17.32
N TYR A 149 3.34 6.53 -16.54
CA TYR A 149 4.78 6.42 -16.33
C TYR A 149 5.53 6.23 -17.66
N LYS A 150 5.12 5.26 -18.48
CA LYS A 150 5.79 4.98 -19.76
C LYS A 150 5.73 6.16 -20.72
N SER A 151 4.59 6.87 -20.77
CA SER A 151 4.45 8.05 -21.65
C SER A 151 5.33 9.21 -21.20
N VAL A 152 5.32 9.51 -19.89
CA VAL A 152 6.12 10.60 -19.33
C VAL A 152 7.61 10.27 -19.41
N ALA A 153 8.03 9.06 -19.03
CA ALA A 153 9.43 8.64 -19.07
C ALA A 153 10.01 8.66 -20.48
N ASN A 154 9.21 8.35 -21.51
CA ASN A 154 9.64 8.48 -22.91
C ASN A 154 9.96 9.94 -23.26
N LYS A 155 9.19 10.90 -22.74
CA LYS A 155 9.37 12.32 -23.03
C LYS A 155 10.52 12.95 -22.22
N VAL A 156 10.50 12.74 -20.91
CA VAL A 156 11.43 13.45 -19.99
C VAL A 156 12.72 12.68 -19.72
N ASN A 157 12.67 11.35 -19.62
CA ASN A 157 13.84 10.51 -19.38
C ASN A 157 14.43 9.89 -20.66
N ARG A 158 13.88 10.19 -21.84
CA ARG A 158 14.29 9.65 -23.17
C ARG A 158 14.24 8.11 -23.22
N SER A 159 13.32 7.51 -22.48
CA SER A 159 13.08 6.06 -22.52
C SER A 159 12.45 5.64 -23.85
N ARG A 160 12.43 4.32 -24.14
CA ARG A 160 11.82 3.75 -25.35
C ARG A 160 10.81 2.67 -24.98
N MET A 161 9.97 2.94 -23.98
CA MET A 161 8.93 2.03 -23.53
C MET A 161 7.68 2.18 -24.40
N LYS A 162 6.94 1.10 -24.62
CA LYS A 162 5.65 1.16 -25.31
C LYS A 162 4.56 1.47 -24.27
N PRO A 163 3.95 2.66 -24.27
CA PRO A 163 2.83 2.96 -23.39
C PRO A 163 1.58 2.15 -23.77
N GLY A 164 0.73 1.90 -22.77
CA GLY A 164 -0.59 1.34 -22.98
C GLY A 164 -1.49 2.27 -23.80
N LYS A 165 -2.59 1.74 -24.32
CA LYS A 165 -3.50 2.45 -25.21
C LYS A 165 -4.15 3.65 -24.54
N HIS A 166 -3.95 4.84 -25.11
CA HIS A 166 -4.55 6.11 -24.73
C HIS A 166 -4.50 7.06 -25.92
N LYS A 167 -5.25 8.15 -25.86
CA LYS A 167 -5.21 9.15 -26.93
C LYS A 167 -3.98 10.06 -26.81
N GLU A 168 -3.80 10.69 -25.67
CA GLU A 168 -2.71 11.64 -25.39
C GLU A 168 -2.50 11.84 -23.89
N ILE A 169 -1.34 12.37 -23.52
CA ILE A 169 -1.06 12.91 -22.20
C ILE A 169 -0.76 14.40 -22.36
N LYS A 170 -1.50 15.25 -21.64
CA LYS A 170 -1.29 16.69 -21.61
C LYS A 170 -0.58 17.10 -20.32
N GLY A 171 0.15 18.21 -20.34
CA GLY A 171 0.84 18.75 -19.18
C GLY A 171 2.17 18.07 -18.86
N ILE A 172 2.72 17.24 -19.78
CA ILE A 172 4.05 16.62 -19.58
C ILE A 172 5.14 17.69 -19.53
N GLU A 173 4.95 18.80 -20.22
CA GLU A 173 5.86 19.94 -20.26
C GLU A 173 6.12 20.55 -18.87
N ASN A 174 5.25 20.32 -17.91
CA ASN A 174 5.35 20.77 -16.53
C ASN A 174 6.13 19.78 -15.64
N ILE A 175 6.71 18.72 -16.23
CA ILE A 175 7.44 17.66 -15.51
C ILE A 175 8.87 17.57 -16.03
N ASP A 176 9.82 17.82 -15.15
CA ASP A 176 11.25 17.76 -15.48
C ASP A 176 11.79 16.32 -15.47
N LYS A 177 11.27 15.47 -14.56
CA LYS A 177 11.75 14.11 -14.38
C LYS A 177 10.66 13.22 -13.77
N ILE A 178 10.66 11.95 -14.13
CA ILE A 178 9.83 10.94 -13.48
C ILE A 178 10.71 9.83 -12.91
N ILE A 179 10.41 9.40 -11.69
CA ILE A 179 11.08 8.30 -10.99
C ILE A 179 9.99 7.30 -10.61
N ASN A 180 10.19 6.05 -10.97
CA ASN A 180 9.38 4.94 -10.49
C ASN A 180 10.12 4.26 -9.34
N ILE A 181 9.43 4.05 -8.24
CA ILE A 181 9.94 3.27 -7.09
C ILE A 181 9.00 2.09 -6.95
N ASP A 182 9.52 0.91 -7.18
CA ASP A 182 8.81 -0.36 -7.09
C ASP A 182 9.39 -1.19 -5.93
N GLN A 183 8.63 -2.15 -5.44
CA GLN A 183 9.04 -3.06 -4.37
C GLN A 183 9.82 -4.23 -4.92
#